data_12b03662aabe86618de3140b6ad8e320
#
_entry.id   12b03662aabe86618de3140b6ad8e320
#
_cell.length_a   1.000
_cell.length_b   1.000
_cell.length_c   1.000
_cell.angle_alpha   90.00
_cell.angle_beta   90.00
_cell.angle_gamma   90.00
#
_symmetry.space_group_name_H-M   'P 1'
#
loop_
_entity.id
_entity.type
_entity.pdbx_description
1 polymer ?
#
loop_
_entity_poly.entity_id
_entity_poly.type
_entity_poly.pdbx_seq_one_letter_code
_entity_poly.pdbx_strand_id
1 'polypeptide(L)'
;PIYIGVDGEENQGLCTGSENYWCVNKNASEEDIQATLDFMNWCVTSDDGVKAMCKDMGFTIPFKKNLKSDNVLVNEANKYTEDGKTPVSWNFSTMPSEEWKNGVGSALTSYAADPTDANWAKVTTAFVDGWAKEAAAAK
;
A
#
# COMPACT_ATOMS: atom_id res chain seq x y z
N PRO A 1 4.21 12.55 0.76
CA PRO A 1 3.26 12.90 -0.31
C PRO A 1 3.97 13.36 -1.57
N ILE A 2 3.30 13.24 -2.70
CA ILE A 2 3.75 13.80 -3.98
C ILE A 2 2.79 14.94 -4.33
N TYR A 3 3.31 16.15 -4.43
CA TYR A 3 2.54 17.33 -4.82
C TYR A 3 2.70 17.56 -6.32
N ILE A 4 1.59 17.80 -7.00
CA ILE A 4 1.53 17.98 -8.46
C ILE A 4 1.08 19.39 -8.87
N GLY A 5 0.84 20.30 -7.92
CA GLY A 5 0.49 21.69 -8.14
C GLY A 5 -1.01 21.96 -8.30
N VAL A 6 -1.85 21.14 -7.68
CA VAL A 6 -3.31 21.38 -7.66
C VAL A 6 -3.75 22.02 -6.35
N ASP A 7 -4.82 22.80 -6.39
CA ASP A 7 -5.36 23.47 -5.22
C ASP A 7 -5.80 22.47 -4.14
N GLY A 8 -5.41 22.72 -2.90
CA GLY A 8 -5.78 21.91 -1.74
C GLY A 8 -4.86 20.71 -1.47
N GLU A 9 -3.85 20.47 -2.30
CA GLU A 9 -2.92 19.35 -2.08
C GLU A 9 -2.01 19.55 -0.87
N GLU A 10 -1.89 20.76 -0.34
CA GLU A 10 -1.15 21.06 0.90
C GLU A 10 -1.70 20.32 2.12
N ASN A 11 -2.96 19.88 2.07
CA ASN A 11 -3.61 19.09 3.10
C ASN A 11 -3.47 17.58 2.90
N GLN A 12 -2.86 17.14 1.80
CA GLN A 12 -2.63 15.71 1.57
C GLN A 12 -1.61 15.14 2.54
N GLY A 13 -1.97 13.99 3.07
CA GLY A 13 -1.07 13.13 3.83
C GLY A 13 -0.35 12.13 2.93
N LEU A 14 0.14 11.07 3.55
CA LEU A 14 0.79 9.99 2.84
C LEU A 14 -0.22 9.11 2.13
N CYS A 15 0.21 8.50 1.02
CA CYS A 15 -0.47 7.33 0.49
C CYS A 15 -0.37 6.20 1.49
N THR A 16 -1.51 5.77 2.00
CA THR A 16 -1.60 4.72 3.00
C THR A 16 -2.59 3.65 2.57
N GLY A 17 -2.39 2.46 3.06
CA GLY A 17 -3.27 1.33 2.84
C GLY A 17 -2.76 0.12 3.59
N SER A 18 -3.62 -0.89 3.75
CA SER A 18 -3.19 -2.17 4.30
C SER A 18 -2.56 -3.00 3.19
N GLU A 19 -1.31 -3.38 3.37
CA GLU A 19 -0.57 -4.20 2.41
C GLU A 19 -0.29 -5.61 2.94
N ASN A 20 -0.20 -5.73 4.27
CA ASN A 20 0.06 -6.98 4.94
C ASN A 20 -1.19 -7.46 5.68
N TYR A 21 -1.70 -8.61 5.29
CA TYR A 21 -2.90 -9.21 5.86
C TYR A 21 -2.58 -10.55 6.48
N TRP A 22 -3.19 -10.80 7.61
CA TRP A 22 -3.23 -12.14 8.18
C TRP A 22 -4.51 -12.84 7.72
N CYS A 23 -4.35 -14.07 7.26
CA CYS A 23 -5.47 -14.89 6.83
C CYS A 23 -5.53 -16.16 7.69
N VAL A 24 -6.71 -16.47 8.18
CA VAL A 24 -6.96 -17.71 8.90
C VAL A 24 -7.46 -18.75 7.91
N ASN A 25 -6.85 -19.95 7.89
CA ASN A 25 -7.30 -21.03 7.05
C ASN A 25 -8.62 -21.59 7.60
N LYS A 26 -9.73 -21.28 6.93
CA LYS A 26 -11.08 -21.75 7.32
C LYS A 26 -11.28 -23.26 7.28
N ASN A 27 -10.37 -24.00 6.62
CA ASN A 27 -10.45 -25.46 6.49
C ASN A 27 -9.53 -26.18 7.50
N ALA A 28 -8.86 -25.44 8.39
CA ALA A 28 -8.10 -26.04 9.49
C ALA A 28 -9.04 -26.57 10.58
N SER A 29 -8.51 -27.34 11.52
CA SER A 29 -9.29 -27.76 12.69
C SER A 29 -9.71 -26.55 13.55
N GLU A 30 -10.78 -26.69 14.31
CA GLU A 30 -11.22 -25.63 15.24
C GLU A 30 -10.11 -25.27 16.25
N GLU A 31 -9.35 -26.24 16.70
CA GLU A 31 -8.22 -26.06 17.61
C GLU A 31 -7.10 -25.22 16.96
N ASP A 32 -6.73 -25.54 15.70
CA ASP A 32 -5.71 -24.77 14.96
C ASP A 32 -6.18 -23.34 14.66
N ILE A 33 -7.46 -23.17 14.33
CA ILE A 33 -8.05 -21.85 14.10
C ILE A 33 -7.96 -21.03 15.40
N GLN A 34 -8.36 -21.61 16.54
CA GLN A 34 -8.32 -20.92 17.82
C GLN A 34 -6.86 -20.57 18.20
N ALA A 35 -5.94 -21.49 18.07
CA ALA A 35 -4.51 -21.24 18.33
C ALA A 35 -3.95 -20.10 17.43
N THR A 36 -4.36 -20.06 16.17
CA THR A 36 -4.00 -18.97 15.24
C THR A 36 -4.54 -17.63 15.73
N LEU A 37 -5.80 -17.58 16.10
CA LEU A 37 -6.43 -16.35 16.62
C LEU A 37 -5.79 -15.89 17.94
N ASP A 38 -5.46 -16.81 18.83
CA ASP A 38 -4.76 -16.51 20.09
C ASP A 38 -3.38 -15.94 19.83
N PHE A 39 -2.64 -16.50 18.87
CA PHE A 39 -1.35 -15.97 18.46
C PHE A 39 -1.47 -14.56 17.85
N MET A 40 -2.43 -14.34 16.94
CA MET A 40 -2.69 -13.02 16.37
C MET A 40 -3.04 -12.00 17.45
N ASN A 41 -3.91 -12.39 18.39
CA ASN A 41 -4.26 -11.55 19.54
C ASN A 41 -3.04 -11.25 20.42
N TRP A 42 -2.20 -12.24 20.70
CA TRP A 42 -0.96 -12.06 21.45
C TRP A 42 -0.03 -11.06 20.77
N CYS A 43 0.16 -11.14 19.46
CA CYS A 43 1.01 -10.23 18.69
C CYS A 43 0.62 -8.76 18.88
N VAL A 44 -0.67 -8.44 19.03
CA VAL A 44 -1.17 -7.06 19.07
C VAL A 44 -1.55 -6.57 20.48
N THR A 45 -1.56 -7.46 21.48
CA THR A 45 -1.98 -7.12 22.85
C THR A 45 -0.91 -7.35 23.91
N SER A 46 0.02 -8.29 23.73
CA SER A 46 1.11 -8.52 24.68
C SER A 46 2.23 -7.50 24.49
N ASP A 47 3.03 -7.27 25.54
CA ASP A 47 4.18 -6.37 25.46
C ASP A 47 5.26 -6.91 24.51
N ASP A 48 5.51 -8.22 24.58
CA ASP A 48 6.50 -8.88 23.72
C ASP A 48 6.08 -8.92 22.27
N GLY A 49 4.80 -9.26 22.00
CA GLY A 49 4.25 -9.27 20.64
C GLY A 49 4.28 -7.89 20.00
N VAL A 50 3.79 -6.87 20.70
CA VAL A 50 3.81 -5.48 20.22
C VAL A 50 5.25 -4.97 20.03
N LYS A 51 6.18 -5.32 20.93
CA LYS A 51 7.59 -5.00 20.75
C LYS A 51 8.16 -5.66 19.50
N ALA A 52 7.93 -6.95 19.31
CA ALA A 52 8.39 -7.68 18.14
C ALA A 52 7.85 -7.03 16.84
N MET A 53 6.55 -6.74 16.79
CA MET A 53 5.94 -6.11 15.62
C MET A 53 6.49 -4.69 15.34
N CYS A 54 6.55 -3.84 16.36
CA CYS A 54 6.87 -2.41 16.16
C CYS A 54 8.38 -2.13 16.15
N LYS A 55 9.18 -2.82 16.96
CA LYS A 55 10.60 -2.54 17.13
C LYS A 55 11.47 -3.45 16.26
N ASP A 56 11.23 -4.76 16.34
CA ASP A 56 12.11 -5.72 15.69
C ASP A 56 11.77 -5.85 14.19
N MET A 57 10.48 -5.82 13.83
CA MET A 57 10.00 -5.92 12.46
C MET A 57 9.72 -4.55 11.81
N GLY A 58 9.62 -3.48 12.60
CA GLY A 58 9.42 -2.12 12.10
C GLY A 58 8.01 -1.80 11.57
N PHE A 59 7.00 -2.58 11.93
CA PHE A 59 5.63 -2.32 11.52
C PHE A 59 5.00 -1.17 12.30
N THR A 60 4.19 -0.37 11.61
CA THR A 60 3.20 0.51 12.24
C THR A 60 1.88 -0.25 12.33
N ILE A 61 1.53 -0.71 13.52
CA ILE A 61 0.30 -1.49 13.71
C ILE A 61 -0.88 -0.56 14.02
N PRO A 62 -2.06 -0.78 13.40
CA PRO A 62 -3.23 0.08 13.57
C PRO A 62 -4.03 -0.29 14.84
N PHE A 63 -3.34 -0.58 15.94
CA PHE A 63 -3.94 -0.97 17.20
C PHE A 63 -3.59 0.02 18.32
N LYS A 64 -4.45 0.12 19.35
CA LYS A 64 -4.26 1.04 20.48
C LYS A 64 -2.93 0.84 21.21
N LYS A 65 -2.48 -0.41 21.32
CA LYS A 65 -1.21 -0.76 21.92
C LYS A 65 -0.13 -0.76 20.82
N ASN A 66 0.28 0.43 20.42
CA ASN A 66 1.34 0.64 19.43
C ASN A 66 2.57 1.23 20.12
N LEU A 67 3.77 0.91 19.62
CA LEU A 67 5.03 1.49 20.11
C LEU A 67 5.64 2.36 19.00
N LYS A 68 6.19 3.50 19.41
CA LYS A 68 6.93 4.37 18.49
C LYS A 68 8.11 3.61 17.88
N SER A 69 8.22 3.65 16.57
CA SER A 69 9.33 3.04 15.83
C SER A 69 10.66 3.74 16.15
N ASP A 70 11.75 3.03 16.05
CA ASP A 70 13.10 3.61 16.10
C ASP A 70 13.53 4.14 14.71
N ASN A 71 12.75 3.85 13.66
CA ASN A 71 12.97 4.35 12.31
C ASN A 71 12.49 5.79 12.19
N VAL A 72 13.42 6.70 11.87
CA VAL A 72 13.15 8.14 11.72
C VAL A 72 12.11 8.39 10.63
N LEU A 73 12.16 7.66 9.51
CA LEU A 73 11.21 7.84 8.40
C LEU A 73 9.78 7.46 8.79
N VAL A 74 9.63 6.40 9.59
CA VAL A 74 8.31 6.00 10.14
C VAL A 74 7.78 7.07 11.08
N ASN A 75 8.64 7.65 11.93
CA ASN A 75 8.23 8.72 12.82
C ASN A 75 7.84 10.00 12.07
N GLU A 76 8.56 10.35 11.01
CA GLU A 76 8.17 11.46 10.13
C GLU A 76 6.84 11.19 9.42
N ALA A 77 6.63 9.95 8.96
CA ALA A 77 5.36 9.55 8.36
C ALA A 77 4.18 9.69 9.34
N ASN A 78 4.36 9.32 10.59
CA ASN A 78 3.32 9.43 11.62
C ASN A 78 2.90 10.87 11.90
N LYS A 79 3.80 11.85 11.73
CA LYS A 79 3.49 13.28 11.89
C LYS A 79 2.38 13.74 10.96
N TYR A 80 2.31 13.22 9.74
CA TYR A 80 1.23 13.57 8.81
C TYR A 80 -0.15 13.23 9.38
N THR A 81 -0.26 12.11 10.11
CA THR A 81 -1.50 11.72 10.79
C THR A 81 -1.74 12.59 12.03
N GLU A 82 -0.70 12.85 12.82
CA GLU A 82 -0.77 13.71 14.02
C GLU A 82 -1.17 15.14 13.67
N ASP A 83 -0.68 15.65 12.54
CA ASP A 83 -0.99 16.98 11.99
C ASP A 83 -2.37 17.05 11.32
N GLY A 84 -3.13 15.95 11.32
CA GLY A 84 -4.47 15.88 10.75
C GLY A 84 -4.52 15.96 9.23
N LYS A 85 -3.43 15.62 8.53
CA LYS A 85 -3.41 15.55 7.07
C LYS A 85 -4.34 14.45 6.56
N THR A 86 -4.98 14.69 5.42
CA THR A 86 -5.88 13.73 4.80
C THR A 86 -5.10 12.62 4.11
N PRO A 87 -5.23 11.36 4.54
CA PRO A 87 -4.53 10.26 3.89
C PRO A 87 -5.06 10.02 2.48
N VAL A 88 -4.17 9.64 1.59
CA VAL A 88 -4.49 9.23 0.22
C VAL A 88 -4.46 7.71 0.15
N SER A 89 -5.54 7.11 -0.34
CA SER A 89 -5.62 5.66 -0.46
C SER A 89 -4.88 5.16 -1.70
N TRP A 90 -4.19 4.03 -1.55
CA TRP A 90 -3.67 3.29 -2.69
C TRP A 90 -4.83 2.71 -3.51
N ASN A 91 -4.76 2.86 -4.82
CA ASN A 91 -5.78 2.37 -5.76
C ASN A 91 -5.38 1.06 -6.45
N PHE A 92 -4.48 0.29 -5.89
CA PHE A 92 -4.02 -0.97 -6.50
C PHE A 92 -5.16 -1.96 -6.77
N SER A 93 -6.16 -2.02 -5.89
CA SER A 93 -7.34 -2.88 -6.08
C SER A 93 -8.22 -2.51 -7.28
N THR A 94 -8.05 -1.32 -7.84
CA THR A 94 -8.78 -0.87 -9.02
C THR A 94 -8.04 -1.14 -10.32
N MET A 95 -6.75 -1.48 -10.25
CA MET A 95 -5.95 -1.80 -11.42
C MET A 95 -6.42 -3.12 -12.06
N PRO A 96 -6.49 -3.19 -13.39
CA PRO A 96 -7.09 -4.34 -14.06
C PRO A 96 -6.24 -5.61 -13.93
N SER A 97 -4.91 -5.48 -13.94
CA SER A 97 -3.99 -6.61 -13.80
C SER A 97 -2.55 -6.18 -13.51
N GLU A 98 -1.72 -7.12 -13.07
CA GLU A 98 -0.28 -6.95 -12.97
C GLU A 98 0.38 -6.80 -14.35
N GLU A 99 -0.15 -7.46 -15.39
CA GLU A 99 0.35 -7.34 -16.76
C GLU A 99 0.18 -5.92 -17.28
N TRP A 100 -0.99 -5.33 -17.07
CA TRP A 100 -1.24 -3.93 -17.40
C TRP A 100 -0.25 -2.99 -16.67
N LYS A 101 -0.11 -3.15 -15.37
CA LYS A 101 0.82 -2.34 -14.54
C LYS A 101 2.25 -2.41 -15.07
N ASN A 102 2.74 -3.59 -15.37
CA ASN A 102 4.09 -3.80 -15.89
C ASN A 102 4.25 -3.21 -17.30
N GLY A 103 3.22 -3.32 -18.15
CA GLY A 103 3.21 -2.72 -19.49
C GLY A 103 3.31 -1.19 -19.45
N VAL A 104 2.54 -0.55 -18.57
CA VAL A 104 2.61 0.91 -18.33
C VAL A 104 3.97 1.31 -17.78
N GLY A 105 4.50 0.55 -16.81
CA GLY A 105 5.82 0.79 -16.23
C GLY A 105 6.94 0.72 -17.29
N SER A 106 6.88 -0.24 -18.19
CA SER A 106 7.83 -0.39 -19.29
C SER A 106 7.76 0.77 -20.28
N ALA A 107 6.54 1.23 -20.61
CA ALA A 107 6.34 2.39 -21.48
C ALA A 107 6.87 3.68 -20.84
N LEU A 108 6.63 3.88 -19.53
CA LEU A 108 7.16 5.01 -18.76
C LEU A 108 8.69 4.99 -18.71
N THR A 109 9.29 3.83 -18.52
CA THR A 109 10.76 3.66 -18.54
C THR A 109 11.34 4.06 -19.91
N SER A 110 10.68 3.64 -20.99
CA SER A 110 11.10 4.01 -22.35
C SER A 110 10.96 5.52 -22.58
N TYR A 111 9.88 6.13 -22.12
CA TYR A 111 9.69 7.57 -22.20
C TYR A 111 10.72 8.35 -21.37
N ALA A 112 11.04 7.87 -20.17
CA ALA A 112 12.06 8.52 -19.33
C ALA A 112 13.46 8.47 -19.96
N ALA A 113 13.78 7.40 -20.70
CA ALA A 113 15.05 7.26 -21.41
C ALA A 113 15.13 8.14 -22.68
N ASP A 114 13.99 8.32 -23.37
CA ASP A 114 13.89 9.11 -24.61
C ASP A 114 12.51 9.81 -24.66
N PRO A 115 12.43 11.07 -24.14
CA PRO A 115 11.15 11.77 -23.93
C PRO A 115 10.61 12.39 -25.23
N THR A 116 10.24 11.53 -26.19
CA THR A 116 9.62 11.91 -27.46
C THR A 116 8.10 11.76 -27.43
N ASP A 117 7.40 12.48 -28.30
CA ASP A 117 5.95 12.34 -28.48
C ASP A 117 5.56 10.90 -28.84
N ALA A 118 6.38 10.20 -29.60
CA ALA A 118 6.17 8.81 -29.97
C ALA A 118 6.21 7.88 -28.75
N ASN A 119 7.13 8.10 -27.84
CA ASN A 119 7.20 7.31 -26.60
C ASN A 119 6.09 7.72 -25.63
N TRP A 120 5.72 9.00 -25.57
CA TRP A 120 4.57 9.43 -24.80
C TRP A 120 3.25 8.80 -25.28
N ALA A 121 3.06 8.72 -26.61
CA ALA A 121 1.92 8.02 -27.17
C ALA A 121 1.85 6.54 -26.76
N LYS A 122 2.99 5.86 -26.60
CA LYS A 122 3.01 4.49 -26.07
C LYS A 122 2.57 4.43 -24.61
N VAL A 123 2.93 5.42 -23.78
CA VAL A 123 2.48 5.50 -22.39
C VAL A 123 0.96 5.66 -22.32
N THR A 124 0.42 6.61 -23.10
CA THR A 124 -1.03 6.86 -23.10
C THR A 124 -1.81 5.66 -23.63
N THR A 125 -1.33 5.00 -24.68
CA THR A 125 -1.95 3.76 -25.21
C THR A 125 -1.90 2.63 -24.20
N ALA A 126 -0.72 2.39 -23.57
CA ALA A 126 -0.58 1.35 -22.55
C ALA A 126 -1.52 1.60 -21.36
N PHE A 127 -1.64 2.85 -20.94
CA PHE A 127 -2.49 3.22 -19.80
C PHE A 127 -3.98 3.13 -20.15
N VAL A 128 -4.45 3.82 -21.18
CA VAL A 128 -5.88 3.98 -21.48
C VAL A 128 -6.43 2.76 -22.19
N ASP A 129 -5.84 2.39 -23.33
CA ASP A 129 -6.35 1.29 -24.16
C ASP A 129 -6.07 -0.06 -23.49
N GLY A 130 -4.92 -0.19 -22.83
CA GLY A 130 -4.58 -1.37 -22.05
C GLY A 130 -5.55 -1.60 -20.89
N TRP A 131 -5.91 -0.55 -20.15
CA TRP A 131 -6.91 -0.64 -19.09
C TRP A 131 -8.27 -1.11 -19.63
N ALA A 132 -8.75 -0.45 -20.70
CA ALA A 132 -10.04 -0.77 -21.28
C ALA A 132 -10.11 -2.23 -21.79
N LYS A 133 -9.05 -2.70 -22.43
CA LYS A 133 -8.92 -4.07 -22.93
C LYS A 133 -9.01 -5.09 -21.79
N GLU A 134 -8.23 -4.92 -20.72
CA GLU A 134 -8.19 -5.87 -19.63
C GLU A 134 -9.43 -5.83 -18.74
N ALA A 135 -9.99 -4.64 -18.51
CA ALA A 135 -11.26 -4.51 -17.79
C ALA A 135 -12.43 -5.17 -18.55
N ALA A 136 -12.37 -5.22 -19.89
CA ALA A 136 -13.36 -5.94 -20.69
C ALA A 136 -13.15 -7.47 -20.60
N ALA A 137 -11.93 -7.94 -20.49
CA ALA A 137 -11.61 -9.37 -20.37
C ALA A 137 -11.93 -9.97 -18.98
N ALA A 138 -12.00 -9.14 -17.96
CA ALA A 138 -12.30 -9.56 -16.58
C ALA A 138 -13.80 -9.76 -16.29
N LYS A 139 -14.68 -9.47 -17.26
CA LYS A 139 -16.14 -9.70 -17.19
C LYS A 139 -16.52 -11.06 -17.74
#